data_200e78576f07368ed7aba7e76d6c0751
#
_entry.id   200e78576f07368ed7aba7e76d6c0751
#
_cell.length_a   1.000
_cell.length_b   1.000
_cell.length_c   1.000
_cell.angle_alpha   90.00
_cell.angle_beta   90.00
_cell.angle_gamma   90.00
#
_symmetry.space_group_name_H-M   'P 1'
#
loop_
_entity.id
_entity.type
_entity.pdbx_description
1 polymer ?
#
loop_
_entity_poly.entity_id
_entity_poly.type
_entity_poly.pdbx_seq_one_letter_code
_entity_poly.pdbx_strand_id
1 'polypeptide(L)'
;TPEQIRASVFNNELFAPAGFVETLGGVMRTSGGCFEMFGLQRGKERGAFADEDDRAIEAIIPHLARALQLRRMFLAQDLQISRLERTLDRATAGILMLDAEGKGLFANAAMQAVARAADGLAFDRLGRLVASDAAARRFLEAQIADVGLVGAGGITSVSRPSDRRSYILLVAPLTSTVAEGVVGSVPGGVLIVVHDPDADLSSPADVLQRALGLPQGAAELSLA
;
A
#
# COMPACT_ATOMS: atom_id res chain seq x y z
N THR A 1 -13.12 27.06 -34.07
CA THR A 1 -12.38 28.22 -34.65
C THR A 1 -11.86 29.11 -33.51
N PRO A 2 -10.81 29.95 -33.73
CA PRO A 2 -10.31 30.88 -32.70
C PRO A 2 -11.39 31.82 -32.14
N GLU A 3 -12.36 32.18 -32.97
CA GLU A 3 -13.48 33.02 -32.56
C GLU A 3 -14.42 32.34 -31.58
N GLN A 4 -14.70 31.04 -31.81
CA GLN A 4 -15.53 30.24 -30.89
C GLN A 4 -14.86 30.06 -29.53
N ILE A 5 -13.54 29.93 -29.50
CA ILE A 5 -12.77 29.83 -28.24
C ILE A 5 -12.85 31.17 -27.49
N ARG A 6 -12.65 32.31 -28.16
CA ARG A 6 -12.76 33.62 -27.55
C ARG A 6 -14.15 33.97 -27.02
N ALA A 7 -15.20 33.40 -27.65
CA ALA A 7 -16.59 33.59 -27.20
C ALA A 7 -17.03 32.57 -26.11
N SER A 8 -16.17 31.60 -25.75
CA SER A 8 -16.52 30.58 -24.77
C SER A 8 -16.58 31.14 -23.34
N VAL A 9 -17.47 30.60 -22.53
CA VAL A 9 -17.57 30.89 -21.10
C VAL A 9 -16.23 30.63 -20.41
N PHE A 10 -15.55 29.54 -20.78
CA PHE A 10 -14.25 29.18 -20.24
C PHE A 10 -13.20 30.28 -20.48
N ASN A 11 -13.16 30.86 -21.70
CA ASN A 11 -12.25 31.95 -21.99
C ASN A 11 -12.57 33.21 -21.17
N ASN A 12 -13.85 33.54 -21.09
CA ASN A 12 -14.26 34.84 -20.48
C ASN A 12 -14.24 34.80 -18.95
N GLU A 13 -14.52 33.67 -18.34
CA GLU A 13 -14.58 33.54 -16.87
C GLU A 13 -13.26 33.08 -16.25
N LEU A 14 -12.42 32.34 -16.98
CA LEU A 14 -11.19 31.78 -16.43
C LEU A 14 -9.92 32.35 -17.09
N PHE A 15 -9.84 32.33 -18.41
CA PHE A 15 -8.61 32.65 -19.13
C PHE A 15 -8.33 34.16 -19.19
N ALA A 16 -9.29 34.95 -19.63
CA ALA A 16 -9.13 36.37 -19.76
C ALA A 16 -8.90 37.11 -18.41
N PRO A 17 -9.61 36.77 -17.34
CA PRO A 17 -9.34 37.34 -16.00
C PRO A 17 -7.96 36.92 -15.46
N ALA A 18 -7.45 35.72 -15.81
CA ALA A 18 -6.11 35.27 -15.44
C ALA A 18 -4.98 35.90 -16.29
N GLY A 19 -5.35 36.75 -17.27
CA GLY A 19 -4.40 37.45 -18.15
C GLY A 19 -3.82 36.59 -19.28
N PHE A 20 -4.36 35.40 -19.52
CA PHE A 20 -3.95 34.52 -20.60
C PHE A 20 -4.59 34.96 -21.91
N VAL A 21 -3.82 34.97 -22.99
CA VAL A 21 -4.28 35.35 -24.34
C VAL A 21 -4.15 34.26 -25.37
N GLU A 22 -3.30 33.29 -25.10
CA GLU A 22 -3.04 32.21 -26.04
C GLU A 22 -2.75 30.89 -25.31
N THR A 23 -3.15 29.79 -25.92
CA THR A 23 -2.95 28.44 -25.41
C THR A 23 -2.39 27.55 -26.50
N LEU A 24 -1.27 26.93 -26.23
CA LEU A 24 -0.72 25.83 -27.00
C LEU A 24 -0.95 24.53 -26.21
N GLY A 25 -1.64 23.59 -26.80
CA GLY A 25 -1.99 22.36 -26.10
C GLY A 25 -2.25 21.21 -27.04
N GLY A 26 -2.30 20.04 -26.47
CA GLY A 26 -2.54 18.82 -27.21
C GLY A 26 -3.15 17.71 -26.36
N VAL A 27 -3.58 16.68 -27.06
CA VAL A 27 -4.10 15.45 -26.47
C VAL A 27 -3.08 14.35 -26.65
N MET A 28 -2.66 13.75 -25.55
CA MET A 28 -1.80 12.57 -25.56
C MET A 28 -2.66 11.34 -25.38
N ARG A 29 -2.54 10.40 -26.31
CA ARG A 29 -3.14 9.08 -26.16
C ARG A 29 -2.18 8.20 -25.35
N THR A 30 -2.64 7.72 -24.20
CA THR A 30 -1.86 6.80 -23.38
C THR A 30 -2.42 5.38 -23.51
N SER A 31 -1.62 4.38 -23.13
CA SER A 31 -2.04 2.97 -23.15
C SER A 31 -3.30 2.77 -22.30
N GLY A 32 -4.20 1.88 -22.75
CA GLY A 32 -5.46 1.60 -22.06
C GLY A 32 -6.63 2.52 -22.44
N GLY A 33 -6.53 3.28 -23.54
CA GLY A 33 -7.63 4.10 -24.06
C GLY A 33 -7.89 5.39 -23.29
N CYS A 34 -7.04 5.74 -22.34
CA CYS A 34 -7.11 7.02 -21.64
C CYS A 34 -6.49 8.14 -22.48
N PHE A 35 -7.08 9.31 -22.37
CA PHE A 35 -6.58 10.54 -22.98
C PHE A 35 -6.11 11.49 -21.87
N GLU A 36 -4.97 12.10 -22.08
CA GLU A 36 -4.46 13.18 -21.23
C GLU A 36 -4.31 14.42 -22.07
N MET A 37 -4.71 15.54 -21.52
CA MET A 37 -4.57 16.83 -22.16
C MET A 37 -3.53 17.66 -21.41
N PHE A 38 -2.75 18.41 -22.15
CA PHE A 38 -1.88 19.43 -21.60
C PHE A 38 -2.16 20.76 -22.28
N GLY A 39 -1.91 21.85 -21.57
CA GLY A 39 -2.04 23.20 -22.10
C GLY A 39 -0.99 24.10 -21.51
N LEU A 40 -0.31 24.84 -22.37
CA LEU A 40 0.59 25.91 -22.01
C LEU A 40 -0.11 27.24 -22.31
N GLN A 41 -0.10 28.16 -21.38
CA GLN A 41 -0.76 29.44 -21.51
C GLN A 41 0.28 30.54 -21.57
N ARG A 42 0.05 31.53 -22.43
CA ARG A 42 0.84 32.77 -22.49
C ARG A 42 -0.02 33.96 -22.18
N GLY A 43 0.56 34.87 -21.39
CA GLY A 43 0.03 36.23 -21.18
C GLY A 43 0.44 37.18 -22.28
N LYS A 44 -0.20 38.36 -22.32
CA LYS A 44 0.00 39.39 -23.33
C LYS A 44 1.46 39.80 -23.54
N GLU A 45 2.27 39.76 -22.49
CA GLU A 45 3.66 40.23 -22.53
C GLU A 45 4.61 39.34 -23.35
N ARG A 46 4.24 38.06 -23.57
CA ARG A 46 5.10 37.09 -24.26
C ARG A 46 4.76 36.84 -25.72
N GLY A 47 3.71 37.49 -26.21
CA GLY A 47 3.25 37.33 -27.61
C GLY A 47 2.70 35.95 -27.94
N ALA A 48 2.45 35.70 -29.22
CA ALA A 48 1.94 34.41 -29.71
C ALA A 48 2.98 33.31 -29.62
N PHE A 49 2.52 32.06 -29.59
CA PHE A 49 3.39 30.89 -29.80
C PHE A 49 3.91 30.88 -31.24
N ALA A 50 5.18 30.52 -31.39
CA ALA A 50 5.85 30.43 -32.68
C ALA A 50 6.11 28.96 -33.06
N ASP A 51 6.45 28.70 -34.31
CA ASP A 51 6.79 27.36 -34.80
C ASP A 51 7.93 26.67 -33.99
N GLU A 52 8.78 27.46 -33.34
CA GLU A 52 9.84 26.92 -32.46
C GLU A 52 9.26 26.36 -31.18
N ASP A 53 8.21 26.95 -30.64
CA ASP A 53 7.50 26.46 -29.45
C ASP A 53 6.79 25.13 -29.76
N ASP A 54 6.18 25.04 -30.94
CA ASP A 54 5.54 23.80 -31.41
C ASP A 54 6.55 22.65 -31.50
N ARG A 55 7.72 22.90 -32.13
CA ARG A 55 8.80 21.92 -32.23
C ARG A 55 9.34 21.49 -30.86
N ALA A 56 9.50 22.45 -29.96
CA ALA A 56 9.96 22.17 -28.60
C ALA A 56 8.97 21.27 -27.85
N ILE A 57 7.68 21.53 -27.99
CA ILE A 57 6.62 20.71 -27.39
C ILE A 57 6.56 19.33 -28.02
N GLU A 58 6.61 19.22 -29.33
CA GLU A 58 6.65 17.92 -30.02
C GLU A 58 7.82 17.05 -29.55
N ALA A 59 8.97 17.64 -29.27
CA ALA A 59 10.12 16.93 -28.73
C ALA A 59 9.90 16.47 -27.28
N ILE A 60 9.14 17.20 -26.47
CA ILE A 60 8.88 16.90 -25.06
C ILE A 60 7.74 15.90 -24.87
N ILE A 61 6.75 15.88 -25.75
CA ILE A 61 5.56 15.01 -25.64
C ILE A 61 5.90 13.53 -25.38
N PRO A 62 6.86 12.88 -26.09
CA PRO A 62 7.18 11.47 -25.83
C PRO A 62 7.72 11.23 -24.42
N HIS A 63 8.50 12.17 -23.88
CA HIS A 63 9.04 12.08 -22.53
C HIS A 63 7.94 12.25 -21.50
N LEU A 64 7.04 13.20 -21.71
CA LEU A 64 5.88 13.44 -20.85
C LEU A 64 4.94 12.22 -20.86
N ALA A 65 4.63 11.66 -22.02
CA ALA A 65 3.82 10.46 -22.14
C ALA A 65 4.42 9.26 -21.39
N ARG A 66 5.75 9.07 -21.49
CA ARG A 66 6.46 8.03 -20.74
C ARG A 66 6.40 8.26 -19.23
N ALA A 67 6.61 9.49 -18.76
CA ALA A 67 6.53 9.83 -17.34
C ALA A 67 5.12 9.58 -16.77
N LEU A 68 4.09 9.96 -17.52
CA LEU A 68 2.71 9.71 -17.14
C LEU A 68 2.36 8.22 -17.13
N GLN A 69 2.89 7.44 -18.09
CA GLN A 69 2.75 5.99 -18.10
C GLN A 69 3.37 5.34 -16.86
N LEU A 70 4.60 5.72 -16.51
CA LEU A 70 5.26 5.24 -15.29
C LEU A 70 4.47 5.59 -14.03
N ARG A 71 4.01 6.84 -13.92
CA ARG A 71 3.17 7.28 -12.80
C ARG A 71 1.92 6.41 -12.65
N ARG A 72 1.24 6.07 -13.76
CA ARG A 72 0.06 5.20 -13.72
C ARG A 72 0.38 3.79 -13.26
N MET A 73 1.52 3.24 -13.70
CA MET A 73 1.97 1.92 -13.24
C MET A 73 2.18 1.91 -11.73
N PHE A 74 2.85 2.92 -11.17
CA PHE A 74 3.03 3.06 -9.73
C PHE A 74 1.70 3.19 -8.98
N LEU A 75 0.80 4.06 -9.46
CA LEU A 75 -0.53 4.21 -8.84
C LEU A 75 -1.36 2.92 -8.87
N ALA A 76 -1.27 2.14 -9.94
CA ALA A 76 -1.94 0.84 -10.04
C ALA A 76 -1.35 -0.18 -9.06
N GLN A 77 -0.03 -0.22 -8.89
CA GLN A 77 0.65 -1.05 -7.90
C GLN A 77 0.28 -0.66 -6.48
N ASP A 78 0.31 0.63 -6.14
CA ASP A 78 -0.07 1.12 -4.82
C ASP A 78 -1.52 0.75 -4.47
N LEU A 79 -2.43 0.86 -5.45
CA LEU A 79 -3.81 0.46 -5.25
C LEU A 79 -3.96 -1.04 -5.02
N GLN A 80 -3.18 -1.87 -5.72
CA GLN A 80 -3.17 -3.31 -5.54
C GLN A 80 -2.62 -3.69 -4.16
N ILE A 81 -1.51 -3.10 -3.73
CA ILE A 81 -0.93 -3.28 -2.39
C ILE A 81 -1.97 -2.91 -1.33
N SER A 82 -2.58 -1.73 -1.43
CA SER A 82 -3.60 -1.28 -0.46
C SER A 82 -4.81 -2.22 -0.38
N ARG A 83 -5.19 -2.87 -1.49
CA ARG A 83 -6.28 -3.87 -1.47
C ARG A 83 -5.86 -5.13 -0.72
N LEU A 84 -4.64 -5.61 -0.93
CA LEU A 84 -4.10 -6.78 -0.22
C LEU A 84 -3.97 -6.50 1.28
N GLU A 85 -3.44 -5.35 1.67
CA GLU A 85 -3.34 -4.92 3.06
C GLU A 85 -4.71 -4.90 3.76
N ARG A 86 -5.72 -4.30 3.12
CA ARG A 86 -7.10 -4.30 3.66
C ARG A 86 -7.69 -5.70 3.80
N THR A 87 -7.28 -6.65 2.96
CA THR A 87 -7.71 -8.04 3.08
C THR A 87 -7.06 -8.70 4.28
N LEU A 88 -5.76 -8.46 4.48
CA LEU A 88 -5.02 -8.94 5.65
C LEU A 88 -5.51 -8.31 6.96
N ASP A 89 -5.99 -7.08 6.93
CA ASP A 89 -6.57 -6.39 8.10
C ASP A 89 -7.87 -7.05 8.61
N ARG A 90 -8.53 -7.86 7.78
CA ARG A 90 -9.72 -8.62 8.18
C ARG A 90 -9.37 -9.94 8.90
N ALA A 91 -8.11 -10.36 8.85
CA ALA A 91 -7.67 -11.55 9.57
C ALA A 91 -7.72 -11.32 11.09
N THR A 92 -8.21 -12.31 11.83
CA THR A 92 -8.22 -12.30 13.30
C THR A 92 -6.83 -12.57 13.87
N ALA A 93 -5.97 -13.27 13.13
CA ALA A 93 -4.59 -13.48 13.49
C ALA A 93 -3.74 -12.23 13.23
N GLY A 94 -2.82 -11.91 14.13
CA GLY A 94 -1.80 -10.89 13.91
C GLY A 94 -0.84 -11.34 12.83
N ILE A 95 -0.63 -10.51 11.81
CA ILE A 95 0.29 -10.78 10.70
C ILE A 95 1.35 -9.68 10.68
N LEU A 96 2.62 -10.08 10.75
CA LEU A 96 3.78 -9.20 10.68
C LEU A 96 4.76 -9.70 9.62
N MET A 97 5.20 -8.83 8.76
CA MET A 97 6.26 -9.10 7.79
C MET A 97 7.48 -8.24 8.15
N LEU A 98 8.63 -8.86 8.20
CA LEU A 98 9.92 -8.23 8.47
C LEU A 98 10.83 -8.38 7.25
N ASP A 99 11.74 -7.41 7.05
CA ASP A 99 12.86 -7.56 6.12
C ASP A 99 13.98 -8.45 6.71
N ALA A 100 15.06 -8.60 5.95
CA ALA A 100 16.23 -9.39 6.37
C ALA A 100 16.92 -8.83 7.61
N GLU A 101 16.77 -7.55 7.90
CA GLU A 101 17.33 -6.84 9.05
C GLU A 101 16.39 -6.87 10.26
N GLY A 102 15.22 -7.52 10.14
CA GLY A 102 14.20 -7.61 11.18
C GLY A 102 13.37 -6.35 11.37
N LYS A 103 13.39 -5.43 10.42
CA LYS A 103 12.56 -4.24 10.43
C LYS A 103 11.17 -4.55 9.87
N GLY A 104 10.13 -3.98 10.49
CA GLY A 104 8.75 -4.14 10.05
C GLY A 104 8.49 -3.56 8.66
N LEU A 105 8.03 -4.42 7.73
CA LEU A 105 7.55 -4.04 6.41
C LEU A 105 6.03 -3.84 6.41
N PHE A 106 5.32 -4.69 7.15
CA PHE A 106 3.86 -4.67 7.24
C PHE A 106 3.41 -5.27 8.58
N ALA A 107 2.38 -4.71 9.17
CA ALA A 107 1.67 -5.28 10.32
C ALA A 107 0.18 -5.00 10.16
N ASN A 108 -0.65 -6.05 10.14
CA ASN A 108 -2.09 -5.89 10.04
C ASN A 108 -2.70 -5.33 11.34
N ALA A 109 -3.98 -4.95 11.28
CA ALA A 109 -4.70 -4.35 12.40
C ALA A 109 -4.68 -5.22 13.67
N ALA A 110 -4.81 -6.55 13.53
CA ALA A 110 -4.75 -7.50 14.65
C ALA A 110 -3.36 -7.52 15.30
N MET A 111 -2.27 -7.54 14.51
CA MET A 111 -0.90 -7.47 15.04
C MET A 111 -0.63 -6.16 15.77
N GLN A 112 -1.09 -5.04 15.21
CA GLN A 112 -0.98 -3.75 15.86
C GLN A 112 -1.76 -3.68 17.19
N ALA A 113 -2.91 -4.34 17.27
CA ALA A 113 -3.69 -4.45 18.50
C ALA A 113 -2.94 -5.26 19.59
N VAL A 114 -2.37 -6.42 19.22
CA VAL A 114 -1.54 -7.25 20.11
C VAL A 114 -0.35 -6.44 20.62
N ALA A 115 0.38 -5.76 19.75
CA ALA A 115 1.56 -4.99 20.14
C ALA A 115 1.20 -3.78 21.02
N ARG A 116 0.06 -3.11 20.76
CA ARG A 116 -0.42 -1.99 21.61
C ARG A 116 -0.86 -2.45 23.00
N ALA A 117 -1.40 -3.65 23.12
CA ALA A 117 -1.74 -4.23 24.43
C ALA A 117 -0.49 -4.46 25.29
N ALA A 118 0.68 -4.63 24.70
CA ALA A 118 1.97 -4.86 25.33
C ALA A 118 1.94 -6.02 26.36
N ASP A 119 1.05 -6.99 26.16
CA ASP A 119 0.80 -8.12 27.03
C ASP A 119 1.59 -9.33 26.54
N GLY A 120 2.90 -9.27 26.67
CA GLY A 120 3.83 -10.31 26.22
C GLY A 120 4.53 -10.01 24.90
N LEU A 121 3.90 -9.26 23.99
CA LEU A 121 4.46 -8.82 22.71
C LEU A 121 4.30 -7.31 22.56
N ALA A 122 5.34 -6.63 22.06
CA ALA A 122 5.31 -5.20 21.79
C ALA A 122 6.27 -4.84 20.65
N PHE A 123 6.12 -3.67 20.07
CA PHE A 123 7.16 -3.08 19.21
C PHE A 123 8.10 -2.20 20.07
N ASP A 124 9.39 -2.33 19.82
CA ASP A 124 10.39 -1.44 20.40
C ASP A 124 10.39 -0.06 19.68
N ARG A 125 11.28 0.85 20.12
CA ARG A 125 11.42 2.18 19.52
C ARG A 125 11.92 2.16 18.06
N LEU A 126 12.48 1.05 17.62
CA LEU A 126 12.95 0.84 16.25
C LEU A 126 11.93 0.10 15.38
N GLY A 127 10.74 -0.21 15.93
CA GLY A 127 9.68 -0.94 15.23
C GLY A 127 9.93 -2.45 15.13
N ARG A 128 10.82 -3.01 15.94
CA ARG A 128 11.08 -4.46 15.99
C ARG A 128 10.15 -5.13 16.97
N LEU A 129 9.66 -6.32 16.63
CA LEU A 129 8.87 -7.13 17.55
C LEU A 129 9.75 -7.68 18.66
N VAL A 130 9.36 -7.42 19.92
CA VAL A 130 10.01 -7.95 21.11
C VAL A 130 9.02 -8.74 21.94
N ALA A 131 9.48 -9.86 22.50
CA ALA A 131 8.74 -10.65 23.46
C ALA A 131 9.22 -10.37 24.88
N SER A 132 8.33 -10.33 25.86
CA SER A 132 8.67 -10.21 27.29
C SER A 132 9.31 -11.48 27.82
N ASP A 133 8.88 -12.65 27.32
CA ASP A 133 9.42 -13.96 27.61
C ASP A 133 10.81 -14.14 26.99
N ALA A 134 11.80 -14.52 27.83
CA ALA A 134 13.19 -14.67 27.38
C ALA A 134 13.39 -15.83 26.39
N ALA A 135 12.59 -16.90 26.46
CA ALA A 135 12.68 -18.04 25.54
C ALA A 135 12.13 -17.64 24.16
N ALA A 136 10.96 -17.02 24.12
CA ALA A 136 10.35 -16.51 22.90
C ALA A 136 11.21 -15.42 22.24
N ARG A 137 11.84 -14.55 23.02
CA ARG A 137 12.75 -13.53 22.50
C ARG A 137 13.93 -14.15 21.79
N ARG A 138 14.62 -15.11 22.42
CA ARG A 138 15.75 -15.82 21.81
C ARG A 138 15.35 -16.57 20.55
N PHE A 139 14.16 -17.17 20.55
CA PHE A 139 13.63 -17.84 19.38
C PHE A 139 13.41 -16.85 18.23
N LEU A 140 12.77 -15.70 18.46
CA LEU A 140 12.57 -14.66 17.44
C LEU A 140 13.89 -14.12 16.91
N GLU A 141 14.86 -13.81 17.78
CA GLU A 141 16.18 -13.34 17.39
C GLU A 141 16.91 -14.35 16.52
N ALA A 142 16.86 -15.65 16.86
CA ALA A 142 17.45 -16.71 16.06
C ALA A 142 16.78 -16.83 14.69
N GLN A 143 15.45 -16.80 14.62
CA GLN A 143 14.73 -16.91 13.35
C GLN A 143 14.96 -15.71 12.43
N ILE A 144 15.12 -14.51 12.98
CA ILE A 144 15.44 -13.29 12.21
C ILE A 144 16.90 -13.32 11.74
N ALA A 145 17.83 -13.81 12.56
CA ALA A 145 19.25 -13.91 12.19
C ALA A 145 19.48 -14.95 11.07
N ASP A 146 18.69 -16.01 11.01
CA ASP A 146 18.80 -17.10 10.02
C ASP A 146 18.11 -16.80 8.67
N VAL A 147 17.54 -15.61 8.48
CA VAL A 147 16.83 -15.23 7.23
C VAL A 147 17.68 -15.37 5.96
N GLY A 148 19.02 -15.32 6.07
CA GLY A 148 19.94 -15.52 4.95
C GLY A 148 20.29 -16.98 4.67
N LEU A 149 20.02 -17.87 5.59
CA LEU A 149 20.23 -19.32 5.48
C LEU A 149 18.82 -19.93 5.48
N VAL A 150 18.53 -20.90 4.66
CA VAL A 150 17.25 -21.59 4.50
C VAL A 150 16.67 -21.99 5.87
N GLY A 151 16.18 -21.02 6.62
CA GLY A 151 15.58 -21.20 7.94
C GLY A 151 14.31 -22.02 7.81
N ALA A 152 14.17 -23.08 8.60
CA ALA A 152 13.03 -23.98 8.54
C ALA A 152 11.73 -23.34 9.08
N GLY A 153 11.81 -22.11 9.61
CA GLY A 153 10.73 -21.52 10.37
C GLY A 153 10.46 -22.27 11.68
N GLY A 154 9.39 -21.94 12.37
CA GLY A 154 9.06 -22.64 13.61
C GLY A 154 7.84 -22.10 14.31
N ILE A 155 7.48 -22.77 15.40
CA ILE A 155 6.36 -22.37 16.26
C ILE A 155 6.89 -22.19 17.68
N THR A 156 6.46 -21.13 18.34
CA THR A 156 6.72 -20.91 19.76
C THR A 156 5.50 -20.33 20.45
N SER A 157 5.48 -20.33 21.76
CA SER A 157 4.47 -19.65 22.57
C SER A 157 5.10 -18.49 23.32
N VAL A 158 4.30 -17.43 23.55
CA VAL A 158 4.71 -16.27 24.34
C VAL A 158 3.77 -16.12 25.50
N SER A 159 4.33 -16.21 26.71
CA SER A 159 3.60 -16.03 27.96
C SER A 159 3.13 -14.58 28.10
N ARG A 160 1.93 -14.42 28.64
CA ARG A 160 1.30 -13.12 28.85
C ARG A 160 1.38 -12.71 30.32
N PRO A 161 1.89 -11.49 30.63
CA PRO A 161 1.89 -10.97 32.01
C PRO A 161 0.50 -10.89 32.66
N SER A 162 -0.56 -10.83 31.87
CA SER A 162 -1.95 -10.81 32.33
C SER A 162 -2.52 -12.16 32.76
N ASP A 163 -1.73 -13.24 32.82
CA ASP A 163 -2.16 -14.62 33.05
C ASP A 163 -3.22 -15.17 32.08
N ARG A 164 -3.46 -14.49 30.94
CA ARG A 164 -4.26 -15.01 29.84
C ARG A 164 -3.51 -16.11 29.10
N ARG A 165 -4.20 -16.88 28.27
CA ARG A 165 -3.56 -17.93 27.45
C ARG A 165 -2.44 -17.37 26.60
N SER A 166 -1.31 -18.07 26.53
CA SER A 166 -0.13 -17.65 25.75
C SER A 166 -0.48 -17.44 24.28
N TYR A 167 0.11 -16.42 23.68
CA TYR A 167 0.08 -16.29 22.22
C TYR A 167 0.82 -17.45 21.58
N ILE A 168 0.34 -17.89 20.42
CA ILE A 168 1.03 -18.87 19.56
C ILE A 168 1.61 -18.11 18.38
N LEU A 169 2.93 -18.20 18.21
CA LEU A 169 3.66 -17.58 17.10
C LEU A 169 4.09 -18.64 16.13
N LEU A 170 3.70 -18.47 14.87
CA LEU A 170 4.27 -19.18 13.72
C LEU A 170 5.23 -18.22 13.03
N VAL A 171 6.47 -18.64 12.83
CA VAL A 171 7.49 -17.90 12.12
C VAL A 171 7.88 -18.69 10.87
N ALA A 172 7.84 -18.05 9.72
CA ALA A 172 8.18 -18.64 8.44
C ALA A 172 9.06 -17.72 7.61
N PRO A 173 10.08 -18.24 6.89
CA PRO A 173 10.87 -17.44 5.99
C PRO A 173 10.01 -16.96 4.81
N LEU A 174 10.18 -15.70 4.43
CA LEU A 174 9.65 -15.16 3.17
C LEU A 174 10.71 -15.38 2.09
N THR A 175 10.53 -16.42 1.29
CA THR A 175 11.34 -16.62 0.10
C THR A 175 10.75 -15.82 -1.05
N SER A 176 11.50 -14.85 -1.57
CA SER A 176 11.13 -14.21 -2.82
C SER A 176 11.53 -15.14 -3.98
N THR A 177 10.55 -15.79 -4.60
CA THR A 177 10.74 -16.33 -5.94
C THR A 177 10.74 -15.16 -6.91
N VAL A 178 11.90 -14.52 -7.09
CA VAL A 178 12.08 -13.59 -8.19
C VAL A 178 12.11 -14.43 -9.46
N ALA A 179 11.25 -14.11 -10.42
CA ALA A 179 11.24 -14.75 -11.72
C ALA A 179 12.65 -14.75 -12.32
N GLU A 180 13.09 -15.89 -12.85
CA GLU A 180 14.38 -16.07 -13.53
C GLU A 180 14.60 -14.92 -14.51
N GLY A 181 15.65 -14.12 -14.30
CA GLY A 181 16.06 -13.04 -15.20
C GLY A 181 16.22 -11.65 -14.59
N VAL A 182 15.83 -11.42 -13.35
CA VAL A 182 16.11 -10.15 -12.66
C VAL A 182 17.35 -10.33 -11.81
N VAL A 183 18.45 -9.67 -12.21
CA VAL A 183 19.68 -9.60 -11.44
C VAL A 183 19.43 -8.74 -10.19
N GLY A 184 19.24 -9.40 -9.05
CA GLY A 184 19.02 -8.80 -7.75
C GLY A 184 18.08 -9.70 -6.94
N SER A 185 18.64 -10.58 -6.08
CA SER A 185 17.83 -11.25 -5.07
C SER A 185 17.30 -10.19 -4.12
N VAL A 186 15.97 -10.07 -4.03
CA VAL A 186 15.38 -9.31 -2.94
C VAL A 186 15.77 -10.03 -1.65
N PRO A 187 16.37 -9.35 -0.67
CA PRO A 187 16.72 -9.97 0.60
C PRO A 187 15.49 -10.71 1.14
N GLY A 188 15.68 -11.92 1.61
CA GLY A 188 14.63 -12.69 2.26
C GLY A 188 14.07 -11.89 3.44
N GLY A 189 12.88 -12.25 3.88
CA GLY A 189 12.23 -11.67 5.06
C GLY A 189 11.66 -12.76 5.94
N VAL A 190 10.97 -12.36 7.00
CA VAL A 190 10.28 -13.25 7.92
C VAL A 190 8.81 -12.90 7.98
N LEU A 191 7.95 -13.89 7.85
CA LEU A 191 6.53 -13.81 8.17
C LEU A 191 6.32 -14.31 9.60
N ILE A 192 5.68 -13.50 10.44
CA ILE A 192 5.26 -13.90 11.78
C ILE A 192 3.74 -13.83 11.82
N VAL A 193 3.13 -14.95 12.20
CA VAL A 193 1.68 -15.03 12.44
C VAL A 193 1.47 -15.24 13.93
N VAL A 194 0.69 -14.37 14.55
CA VAL A 194 0.36 -14.40 15.98
C VAL A 194 -1.09 -14.80 16.13
N HIS A 195 -1.33 -15.93 16.77
CA HIS A 195 -2.67 -16.37 17.17
C HIS A 195 -2.88 -16.01 18.64
N ASP A 196 -3.94 -15.26 18.94
CA ASP A 196 -4.44 -15.02 20.29
C ASP A 196 -5.56 -16.03 20.57
N PRO A 197 -5.35 -17.04 21.46
CA PRO A 197 -6.41 -18.01 21.78
C PRO A 197 -7.58 -17.39 22.56
N ASP A 198 -7.42 -16.20 23.09
CA ASP A 198 -8.44 -15.45 23.82
C ASP A 198 -9.05 -14.31 22.96
N ALA A 199 -8.58 -14.11 21.74
CA ALA A 199 -9.30 -13.28 20.81
C ALA A 199 -10.68 -13.92 20.60
N ASP A 200 -11.71 -13.13 20.86
CA ASP A 200 -13.07 -13.54 20.60
C ASP A 200 -13.14 -14.12 19.19
N LEU A 201 -13.38 -15.40 19.10
CA LEU A 201 -13.93 -16.00 17.88
C LEU A 201 -15.28 -15.29 17.72
N SER A 202 -15.28 -14.20 17.00
CA SER A 202 -16.50 -13.49 16.62
C SER A 202 -17.49 -14.58 16.25
N SER A 203 -18.66 -14.60 16.85
CA SER A 203 -19.68 -15.61 16.52
C SER A 203 -19.82 -15.63 15.01
N PRO A 204 -20.16 -16.72 14.36
CA PRO A 204 -20.42 -16.73 12.91
C PRO A 204 -21.34 -15.58 12.49
N ALA A 205 -22.28 -15.16 13.36
CA ALA A 205 -23.12 -13.99 13.19
C ALA A 205 -22.33 -12.68 13.14
N ASP A 206 -21.32 -12.47 14.01
CA ASP A 206 -20.48 -11.26 14.02
C ASP A 206 -19.60 -11.19 12.78
N VAL A 207 -19.13 -12.34 12.29
CA VAL A 207 -18.35 -12.41 11.03
C VAL A 207 -19.22 -12.01 9.85
N LEU A 208 -20.44 -12.54 9.75
CA LEU A 208 -21.39 -12.19 8.69
C LEU A 208 -21.83 -10.73 8.78
N GLN A 209 -22.08 -10.23 9.96
CA GLN A 209 -22.44 -8.83 10.19
C GLN A 209 -21.35 -7.88 9.68
N ARG A 210 -20.08 -8.13 10.02
CA ARG A 210 -18.95 -7.29 9.56
C ARG A 210 -18.65 -7.46 8.07
N ALA A 211 -18.76 -8.69 7.54
CA ALA A 211 -18.46 -8.99 6.14
C ALA A 211 -19.51 -8.43 5.18
N LEU A 212 -20.79 -8.46 5.59
CA LEU A 212 -21.92 -8.10 4.74
C LEU A 212 -22.58 -6.77 5.13
N GLY A 213 -22.11 -6.11 6.19
CA GLY A 213 -22.71 -4.85 6.68
C GLY A 213 -24.14 -5.02 7.19
N LEU A 214 -24.51 -6.21 7.66
CA LEU A 214 -25.87 -6.53 8.09
C LEU A 214 -26.14 -5.99 9.51
N PRO A 215 -27.35 -5.50 9.82
CA PRO A 215 -27.76 -5.18 11.17
C PRO A 215 -27.79 -6.47 12.03
N GLN A 216 -27.58 -6.30 13.35
CA GLN A 216 -27.37 -7.40 14.31
C GLN A 216 -28.42 -8.52 14.25
N GLY A 217 -29.70 -8.18 14.10
CA GLY A 217 -30.78 -9.18 14.01
C GLY A 217 -30.84 -9.96 12.68
N ALA A 218 -30.27 -9.45 11.60
CA ALA A 218 -30.28 -10.12 10.30
C ALA A 218 -29.19 -11.20 10.15
N ALA A 219 -28.10 -11.06 10.90
CA ALA A 219 -26.99 -12.03 10.89
C ALA A 219 -27.35 -13.33 11.66
N GLU A 220 -28.18 -13.24 12.68
CA GLU A 220 -28.64 -14.40 13.43
C GLU A 220 -29.66 -15.25 12.65
N LEU A 221 -30.51 -14.60 11.85
CA LEU A 221 -31.51 -15.28 11.00
C LEU A 221 -30.91 -16.05 9.82
N SER A 222 -29.71 -15.70 9.38
CA SER A 222 -29.04 -16.38 8.24
C SER A 222 -28.28 -17.64 8.65
N LEU A 223 -28.22 -17.97 9.95
CA LEU A 223 -27.56 -19.15 10.51
C LEU A 223 -28.55 -20.20 11.07
N ALA A 224 -29.84 -19.90 11.06
CA ALA A 224 -30.92 -20.81 11.44
C ALA A 224 -31.45 -21.58 10.22
#